data_a46dd217cbd2be6ecdee6a207c5ce61e
#
_entry.id   a46dd217cbd2be6ecdee6a207c5ce61e
#
_cell.length_a   1.000
_cell.length_b   1.000
_cell.length_c   1.000
_cell.angle_alpha   90.00
_cell.angle_beta   90.00
_cell.angle_gamma   90.00
#
_symmetry.space_group_name_H-M   'P 1'
#
loop_
_entity.id
_entity.type
_entity.pdbx_description
1 polymer ?
#
loop_
_entity_poly.entity_id
_entity_poly.type
_entity_poly.pdbx_seq_one_letter_code
_entity_poly.pdbx_strand_id
1 'polypeptide(L)'
;MGQRGRPRDNQGAKAGRASRHIGAWVVTLALLAVLGTGGYFVYRALTGTLRSEDCTATGADGSQVTIVNDRMANAATIAAVARAKSLPERATIIALATAQQESKIRNLDYGDRDSVGLFQQRPSQGWGTAAQIADPVFASGSFFHALLNVKSWQTVEVGKAAQSVQRSADASGESYGQWEGMATTLATTLDGKAGTQLTCRYNDPELAAETPGANGLTPRAEALGAALVKQFSANGSGPAPQYSHSADGLTVRITAGQGLNDPRVLAAWAVASAKNLGVDKVQYGDQVWTRGSGKWQTASTPVTGTVEVSVVKGG
;
A
#
# COMPACT_ATOMS: atom_id res chain seq x y z
N MET A 1 -23.92 53.11 -91.65
CA MET A 1 -22.70 52.41 -91.47
C MET A 1 -22.57 52.08 -89.95
N GLY A 2 -22.82 50.82 -89.61
CA GLY A 2 -22.92 50.38 -88.24
C GLY A 2 -21.58 49.86 -87.69
N GLN A 3 -21.37 50.06 -86.42
CA GLN A 3 -20.44 49.22 -85.69
C GLN A 3 -21.11 48.71 -84.41
N ARG A 4 -21.17 47.39 -84.39
CA ARG A 4 -21.72 46.64 -83.27
C ARG A 4 -20.65 46.56 -82.16
N GLY A 5 -20.92 47.03 -80.95
CA GLY A 5 -20.11 46.77 -79.75
C GLY A 5 -20.43 45.39 -79.16
N ARG A 6 -19.40 44.60 -78.88
CA ARG A 6 -19.48 43.31 -78.19
C ARG A 6 -19.61 43.53 -76.67
N PRO A 7 -20.41 42.73 -75.97
CA PRO A 7 -20.46 42.75 -74.49
C PRO A 7 -19.20 42.09 -73.96
N ARG A 8 -18.60 42.69 -72.92
CA ARG A 8 -17.49 42.09 -72.09
C ARG A 8 -18.15 41.23 -71.03
N ASP A 9 -17.87 39.96 -71.11
CA ASP A 9 -18.17 39.00 -70.03
C ASP A 9 -17.37 39.33 -68.77
N ASN A 10 -18.09 39.60 -67.71
CA ASN A 10 -17.58 39.83 -66.37
C ASN A 10 -17.80 38.56 -65.52
N GLN A 11 -17.01 37.51 -65.82
CA GLN A 11 -16.96 36.26 -65.02
C GLN A 11 -15.59 36.08 -64.41
N GLY A 12 -15.29 36.75 -63.30
CA GLY A 12 -13.94 36.62 -62.72
C GLY A 12 -13.82 37.01 -61.24
N ALA A 13 -14.90 37.06 -60.45
CA ALA A 13 -14.76 37.59 -59.11
C ALA A 13 -15.54 36.82 -57.99
N LYS A 14 -15.89 35.55 -58.17
CA LYS A 14 -16.58 34.78 -57.11
C LYS A 14 -15.88 33.55 -56.55
N ALA A 15 -14.77 33.09 -57.11
CA ALA A 15 -14.09 31.88 -56.66
C ALA A 15 -13.09 32.10 -55.49
N GLY A 16 -12.64 33.33 -55.24
CA GLY A 16 -11.57 33.60 -54.26
C GLY A 16 -12.02 33.78 -52.80
N ARG A 17 -13.34 33.92 -52.53
CA ARG A 17 -13.84 34.20 -51.17
C ARG A 17 -14.17 32.93 -50.39
N ALA A 18 -14.64 31.88 -51.03
CA ALA A 18 -15.01 30.60 -50.38
C ALA A 18 -13.82 29.82 -49.85
N SER A 19 -12.68 29.84 -50.58
CA SER A 19 -11.47 29.08 -50.17
C SER A 19 -10.75 29.67 -48.95
N ARG A 20 -10.84 31.00 -48.74
CA ARG A 20 -10.24 31.68 -47.57
C ARG A 20 -10.96 31.37 -46.27
N HIS A 21 -12.30 31.15 -46.32
CA HIS A 21 -13.07 30.78 -45.13
C HIS A 21 -12.87 29.33 -44.74
N ILE A 22 -12.74 28.42 -45.70
CA ILE A 22 -12.46 26.99 -45.41
C ILE A 22 -11.10 26.83 -44.75
N GLY A 23 -10.03 27.51 -45.20
CA GLY A 23 -8.73 27.51 -44.57
C GLY A 23 -8.74 28.04 -43.13
N ALA A 24 -9.52 29.13 -42.87
CA ALA A 24 -9.67 29.68 -41.53
C ALA A 24 -10.33 28.69 -40.56
N TRP A 25 -11.39 28.00 -41.01
CA TRP A 25 -12.09 27.00 -40.20
C TRP A 25 -11.21 25.78 -39.90
N VAL A 26 -10.40 25.31 -40.85
CA VAL A 26 -9.45 24.17 -40.65
C VAL A 26 -8.38 24.55 -39.64
N VAL A 27 -7.81 25.75 -39.72
CA VAL A 27 -6.82 26.24 -38.73
C VAL A 27 -7.46 26.38 -37.34
N THR A 28 -8.67 26.91 -37.24
CA THR A 28 -9.37 27.05 -35.96
C THR A 28 -9.66 25.69 -35.32
N LEU A 29 -10.12 24.71 -36.10
CA LEU A 29 -10.39 23.36 -35.61
C LEU A 29 -9.09 22.64 -35.19
N ALA A 30 -8.00 22.83 -35.93
CA ALA A 30 -6.69 22.28 -35.55
C ALA A 30 -6.16 22.90 -34.23
N LEU A 31 -6.31 24.21 -34.05
CA LEU A 31 -5.94 24.88 -32.80
C LEU A 31 -6.81 24.40 -31.61
N LEU A 32 -8.09 24.25 -31.81
CA LEU A 32 -9.00 23.71 -30.78
C LEU A 32 -8.65 22.25 -30.43
N ALA A 33 -8.26 21.42 -31.40
CA ALA A 33 -7.81 20.07 -31.19
C ALA A 33 -6.49 20.03 -30.39
N VAL A 34 -5.52 20.89 -30.72
CA VAL A 34 -4.26 21.03 -29.99
C VAL A 34 -4.47 21.54 -28.56
N LEU A 35 -5.33 22.54 -28.38
CA LEU A 35 -5.68 23.05 -27.05
C LEU A 35 -6.44 22.01 -26.23
N GLY A 36 -7.37 21.28 -26.85
CA GLY A 36 -8.12 20.20 -26.21
C GLY A 36 -7.24 19.03 -25.79
N THR A 37 -6.34 18.58 -26.66
CA THR A 37 -5.37 17.51 -26.33
C THR A 37 -4.34 17.97 -25.30
N GLY A 38 -3.78 19.17 -25.45
CA GLY A 38 -2.86 19.76 -24.48
C GLY A 38 -3.53 19.95 -23.11
N GLY A 39 -4.75 20.49 -23.08
CA GLY A 39 -5.55 20.62 -21.86
C GLY A 39 -5.88 19.28 -21.21
N TYR A 40 -6.20 18.26 -22.01
CA TYR A 40 -6.44 16.91 -21.51
C TYR A 40 -5.17 16.29 -20.88
N PHE A 41 -4.00 16.44 -21.52
CA PHE A 41 -2.74 15.95 -20.95
C PHE A 41 -2.35 16.68 -19.66
N VAL A 42 -2.52 18.00 -19.62
CA VAL A 42 -2.31 18.79 -18.39
C VAL A 42 -3.30 18.38 -17.30
N TYR A 43 -4.58 18.26 -17.63
CA TYR A 43 -5.59 17.77 -16.68
C TYR A 43 -5.24 16.38 -16.16
N ARG A 44 -4.87 15.44 -17.03
CA ARG A 44 -4.46 14.08 -16.65
C ARG A 44 -3.18 14.07 -15.80
N ALA A 45 -2.19 14.90 -16.13
CA ALA A 45 -0.99 15.06 -15.32
C ALA A 45 -1.30 15.62 -13.93
N LEU A 46 -2.10 16.69 -13.85
CA LEU A 46 -2.49 17.28 -12.57
C LEU A 46 -3.37 16.34 -11.73
N THR A 47 -4.34 15.65 -12.33
CA THR A 47 -5.21 14.72 -11.59
C THR A 47 -4.48 13.41 -11.24
N GLY A 48 -3.53 12.98 -12.04
CA GLY A 48 -2.68 11.80 -11.75
C GLY A 48 -1.74 12.06 -10.58
N THR A 49 -1.13 13.24 -10.51
CA THR A 49 -0.21 13.65 -9.41
C THR A 49 -0.94 14.00 -8.11
N LEU A 50 -2.25 14.33 -8.18
CA LEU A 50 -3.07 14.65 -7.01
C LEU A 50 -3.80 13.42 -6.44
N ARG A 51 -3.68 12.25 -7.05
CA ARG A 51 -4.29 11.02 -6.53
C ARG A 51 -3.49 10.57 -5.31
N SER A 52 -4.12 10.64 -4.12
CA SER A 52 -3.49 10.13 -2.91
C SER A 52 -3.22 8.63 -3.04
N GLU A 53 -2.01 8.23 -2.70
CA GLU A 53 -1.66 6.83 -2.51
C GLU A 53 -2.15 6.41 -1.14
N ASP A 54 -3.22 5.65 -1.10
CA ASP A 54 -3.86 5.22 0.12
C ASP A 54 -4.32 3.76 0.06
N CYS A 55 -4.51 3.20 1.24
CA CYS A 55 -5.10 1.90 1.45
C CYS A 55 -6.39 2.05 2.26
N THR A 56 -7.41 1.31 1.88
CA THR A 56 -8.66 1.19 2.62
C THR A 56 -8.82 -0.25 3.14
N ALA A 57 -8.88 -0.39 4.44
CA ALA A 57 -9.30 -1.60 5.12
C ALA A 57 -10.82 -1.54 5.32
N THR A 58 -11.53 -2.59 4.91
CA THR A 58 -12.97 -2.74 5.09
C THR A 58 -13.24 -3.91 6.03
N GLY A 59 -13.88 -3.63 7.15
CA GLY A 59 -14.30 -4.62 8.13
C GLY A 59 -15.48 -5.47 7.65
N ALA A 60 -15.71 -6.61 8.30
CA ALA A 60 -16.84 -7.49 7.98
C ALA A 60 -18.21 -6.84 8.28
N ASP A 61 -18.24 -5.83 9.14
CA ASP A 61 -19.40 -4.99 9.48
C ASP A 61 -19.60 -3.81 8.52
N GLY A 62 -18.73 -3.69 7.49
CA GLY A 62 -18.71 -2.58 6.55
C GLY A 62 -17.98 -1.32 7.05
N SER A 63 -17.41 -1.33 8.24
CA SER A 63 -16.56 -0.24 8.72
C SER A 63 -15.36 -0.05 7.79
N GLN A 64 -14.95 1.21 7.58
CA GLN A 64 -13.83 1.52 6.69
C GLN A 64 -12.80 2.40 7.38
N VAL A 65 -11.53 2.06 7.16
CA VAL A 65 -10.37 2.85 7.61
C VAL A 65 -9.46 3.09 6.41
N THR A 66 -9.28 4.36 6.05
CA THR A 66 -8.39 4.77 4.97
C THR A 66 -7.16 5.47 5.54
N ILE A 67 -5.98 4.96 5.23
CA ILE A 67 -4.69 5.55 5.62
C ILE A 67 -3.71 5.50 4.45
N VAL A 68 -2.72 6.39 4.46
CA VAL A 68 -1.67 6.41 3.43
C VAL A 68 -0.85 5.12 3.45
N ASN A 69 -0.31 4.76 2.30
CA ASN A 69 0.34 3.46 2.06
C ASN A 69 1.46 3.14 3.06
N ASP A 70 2.33 4.11 3.37
CA ASP A 70 3.44 3.88 4.31
C ASP A 70 2.96 3.50 5.72
N ARG A 71 1.83 4.08 6.15
CA ARG A 71 1.20 3.73 7.44
C ARG A 71 0.54 2.35 7.39
N MET A 72 -0.04 1.97 6.24
CA MET A 72 -0.60 0.63 6.06
C MET A 72 0.50 -0.45 6.06
N ALA A 73 1.64 -0.19 5.42
CA ALA A 73 2.79 -1.08 5.47
C ALA A 73 3.31 -1.28 6.90
N ASN A 74 3.37 -0.20 7.70
CA ASN A 74 3.73 -0.29 9.11
C ASN A 74 2.70 -1.07 9.92
N ALA A 75 1.41 -0.87 9.68
CA ALA A 75 0.34 -1.63 10.33
C ALA A 75 0.44 -3.13 9.99
N ALA A 76 0.74 -3.45 8.72
CA ALA A 76 0.95 -4.83 8.28
C ALA A 76 2.20 -5.47 8.93
N THR A 77 3.27 -4.70 9.16
CA THR A 77 4.44 -5.16 9.91
C THR A 77 4.09 -5.49 11.35
N ILE A 78 3.32 -4.62 12.04
CA ILE A 78 2.85 -4.89 13.41
C ILE A 78 2.04 -6.20 13.46
N ALA A 79 1.08 -6.38 12.55
CA ALA A 79 0.25 -7.58 12.48
C ALA A 79 1.09 -8.84 12.16
N ALA A 80 2.03 -8.76 11.22
CA ALA A 80 2.92 -9.86 10.89
C ALA A 80 3.78 -10.31 12.07
N VAL A 81 4.34 -9.36 12.85
CA VAL A 81 5.12 -9.65 14.06
C VAL A 81 4.25 -10.27 15.16
N ALA A 82 3.01 -9.81 15.35
CA ALA A 82 2.07 -10.44 16.29
C ALA A 82 1.80 -11.89 15.88
N ARG A 83 1.55 -12.12 14.59
CA ARG A 83 1.31 -13.45 14.02
C ARG A 83 2.51 -14.38 14.19
N ALA A 84 3.73 -13.90 13.90
CA ALA A 84 4.96 -14.64 14.09
C ALA A 84 5.18 -15.09 15.55
N LYS A 85 4.63 -14.32 16.49
CA LYS A 85 4.65 -14.64 17.93
C LYS A 85 3.43 -15.45 18.39
N SER A 86 2.57 -15.89 17.47
CA SER A 86 1.32 -16.61 17.76
C SER A 86 0.40 -15.87 18.76
N LEU A 87 0.43 -14.54 18.71
CA LEU A 87 -0.41 -13.72 19.57
C LEU A 87 -1.85 -13.62 19.01
N PRO A 88 -2.86 -13.53 19.86
CA PRO A 88 -4.24 -13.33 19.42
C PRO A 88 -4.43 -11.93 18.80
N GLU A 89 -5.43 -11.79 17.93
CA GLU A 89 -5.83 -10.54 17.25
C GLU A 89 -5.87 -9.33 18.20
N ARG A 90 -6.32 -9.54 19.43
CA ARG A 90 -6.37 -8.50 20.46
C ARG A 90 -5.02 -7.82 20.71
N ALA A 91 -3.91 -8.56 20.64
CA ALA A 91 -2.58 -7.97 20.78
C ALA A 91 -2.28 -6.99 19.64
N THR A 92 -2.66 -7.36 18.41
CA THR A 92 -2.55 -6.49 17.23
C THR A 92 -3.41 -5.23 17.39
N ILE A 93 -4.63 -5.35 17.90
CA ILE A 93 -5.53 -4.21 18.18
C ILE A 93 -4.87 -3.23 19.17
N ILE A 94 -4.35 -3.74 20.31
CA ILE A 94 -3.68 -2.90 21.32
C ILE A 94 -2.47 -2.21 20.71
N ALA A 95 -1.64 -2.92 19.94
CA ALA A 95 -0.44 -2.36 19.31
C ALA A 95 -0.79 -1.28 18.27
N LEU A 96 -1.80 -1.51 17.42
CA LEU A 96 -2.23 -0.53 16.42
C LEU A 96 -2.86 0.71 17.05
N ALA A 97 -3.68 0.57 18.10
CA ALA A 97 -4.22 1.69 18.85
C ALA A 97 -3.09 2.51 19.49
N THR A 98 -2.09 1.83 20.06
CA THR A 98 -0.89 2.48 20.62
C THR A 98 -0.11 3.22 19.54
N ALA A 99 0.29 2.55 18.46
CA ALA A 99 1.06 3.16 17.39
C ALA A 99 0.32 4.33 16.73
N GLN A 100 -1.02 4.26 16.65
CA GLN A 100 -1.83 5.37 16.16
C GLN A 100 -1.75 6.58 17.08
N GLN A 101 -1.79 6.39 18.40
CA GLN A 101 -1.68 7.49 19.36
C GLN A 101 -0.28 8.10 19.35
N GLU A 102 0.76 7.26 19.38
CA GLU A 102 2.15 7.70 19.54
C GLU A 102 2.71 8.39 18.29
N SER A 103 2.48 7.82 17.10
CA SER A 103 3.14 8.28 15.87
C SER A 103 2.20 8.45 14.69
N LYS A 104 0.90 8.18 14.85
CA LYS A 104 -0.04 7.99 13.74
C LYS A 104 0.38 6.83 12.81
N ILE A 105 0.92 5.76 13.39
CA ILE A 105 1.48 4.59 12.70
C ILE A 105 2.63 4.98 11.75
N ARG A 106 3.38 6.02 12.04
CA ARG A 106 4.56 6.45 11.28
C ARG A 106 5.83 6.02 12.01
N ASN A 107 6.80 5.51 11.26
CA ASN A 107 8.11 5.20 11.80
C ASN A 107 8.95 6.48 11.85
N LEU A 108 8.82 7.24 12.93
CA LEU A 108 9.45 8.56 13.09
C LEU A 108 10.88 8.42 13.62
N ASP A 109 11.80 9.18 13.07
CA ASP A 109 13.19 9.30 13.53
C ASP A 109 13.39 10.34 14.64
N TYR A 110 12.29 10.96 15.11
CA TYR A 110 12.23 11.97 16.13
C TYR A 110 11.01 11.77 17.05
N GLY A 111 11.04 12.41 18.22
CA GLY A 111 9.93 12.42 19.18
C GLY A 111 10.25 13.30 20.40
N ASP A 112 9.44 13.16 21.46
CA ASP A 112 9.76 13.82 22.73
C ASP A 112 11.04 13.19 23.33
N ARG A 113 12.00 14.05 23.69
CA ARG A 113 13.32 13.66 24.19
C ARG A 113 14.07 12.74 23.20
N ASP A 114 14.29 11.49 23.58
CA ASP A 114 14.97 10.48 22.77
C ASP A 114 14.02 9.43 22.17
N SER A 115 12.70 9.74 22.11
CA SER A 115 11.69 8.83 21.56
C SER A 115 11.81 8.69 20.04
N VAL A 116 11.72 7.48 19.53
CA VAL A 116 11.73 7.20 18.08
C VAL A 116 10.78 6.05 17.73
N GLY A 117 10.51 5.90 16.43
CA GLY A 117 9.80 4.76 15.85
C GLY A 117 8.29 4.79 16.01
N LEU A 118 7.67 3.65 15.69
CA LEU A 118 6.22 3.46 15.66
C LEU A 118 5.53 3.72 16.99
N PHE A 119 6.18 3.35 18.09
CA PHE A 119 5.62 3.37 19.45
C PHE A 119 6.26 4.46 20.31
N GLN A 120 7.05 5.37 19.72
CA GLN A 120 7.79 6.40 20.45
C GLN A 120 8.55 5.85 21.66
N GLN A 121 9.22 4.71 21.43
CA GLN A 121 10.05 4.04 22.41
C GLN A 121 11.34 4.82 22.65
N ARG A 122 11.87 4.76 23.89
CA ARG A 122 13.00 5.58 24.30
C ARG A 122 14.21 4.71 24.62
N PRO A 123 15.37 4.91 23.95
CA PRO A 123 16.62 4.25 24.30
C PRO A 123 16.99 4.41 25.79
N SER A 124 16.83 5.62 26.35
CA SER A 124 17.11 5.90 27.75
C SER A 124 16.20 5.13 28.73
N GLN A 125 15.12 4.52 28.27
CA GLN A 125 14.21 3.71 29.09
C GLN A 125 14.37 2.19 28.84
N GLY A 126 15.43 1.81 28.14
CA GLY A 126 15.76 0.38 27.97
C GLY A 126 15.01 -0.33 26.86
N TRP A 127 14.35 0.39 25.94
CA TRP A 127 13.64 -0.21 24.80
C TRP A 127 14.54 -0.76 23.71
N GLY A 128 15.83 -0.46 23.73
CA GLY A 128 16.84 -0.79 22.74
C GLY A 128 17.62 0.44 22.30
N THR A 129 18.56 0.28 21.39
CA THR A 129 19.24 1.41 20.77
C THR A 129 18.29 2.16 19.81
N ALA A 130 18.56 3.42 19.50
CA ALA A 130 17.76 4.18 18.53
C ALA A 130 17.67 3.47 17.17
N ALA A 131 18.77 2.87 16.70
CA ALA A 131 18.79 2.10 15.45
C ALA A 131 17.91 0.84 15.50
N GLN A 132 17.88 0.14 16.64
CA GLN A 132 16.98 -1.00 16.83
C GLN A 132 15.52 -0.58 16.85
N ILE A 133 15.18 0.48 17.59
CA ILE A 133 13.80 0.99 17.70
C ILE A 133 13.31 1.56 16.36
N ALA A 134 14.20 2.11 15.53
CA ALA A 134 13.90 2.56 14.18
C ALA A 134 13.54 1.40 13.22
N ASP A 135 13.84 0.14 13.58
CA ASP A 135 13.35 -1.02 12.83
C ASP A 135 11.93 -1.40 13.29
N PRO A 136 10.90 -1.28 12.43
CA PRO A 136 9.51 -1.58 12.79
C PRO A 136 9.29 -3.00 13.32
N VAL A 137 10.09 -3.99 12.87
CA VAL A 137 9.99 -5.38 13.33
C VAL A 137 10.50 -5.49 14.76
N PHE A 138 11.67 -4.90 15.05
CA PHE A 138 12.22 -4.87 16.40
C PHE A 138 11.29 -4.11 17.36
N ALA A 139 10.85 -2.90 16.99
CA ALA A 139 9.98 -2.08 17.81
C ALA A 139 8.66 -2.79 18.16
N SER A 140 8.04 -3.45 17.17
CA SER A 140 6.82 -4.26 17.38
C SER A 140 7.11 -5.46 18.29
N GLY A 141 8.24 -6.14 18.09
CA GLY A 141 8.68 -7.25 18.93
C GLY A 141 8.86 -6.85 20.40
N SER A 142 9.50 -5.70 20.64
CA SER A 142 9.70 -5.11 21.97
C SER A 142 8.39 -4.70 22.63
N PHE A 143 7.48 -4.09 21.84
CA PHE A 143 6.13 -3.74 22.31
C PHE A 143 5.36 -4.98 22.78
N PHE A 144 5.32 -6.04 21.97
CA PHE A 144 4.63 -7.28 22.34
C PHE A 144 5.28 -7.97 23.54
N HIS A 145 6.60 -7.94 23.64
CA HIS A 145 7.29 -8.46 24.82
C HIS A 145 6.84 -7.71 26.10
N ALA A 146 6.75 -6.40 26.06
CA ALA A 146 6.25 -5.60 27.17
C ALA A 146 4.76 -5.87 27.47
N LEU A 147 3.91 -5.98 26.42
CA LEU A 147 2.49 -6.28 26.56
C LEU A 147 2.25 -7.60 27.28
N LEU A 148 3.02 -8.64 26.97
CA LEU A 148 2.90 -9.95 27.61
C LEU A 148 3.19 -9.92 29.13
N ASN A 149 3.88 -8.91 29.62
CA ASN A 149 4.13 -8.69 31.04
C ASN A 149 3.02 -7.84 31.74
N VAL A 150 2.06 -7.30 30.98
CA VAL A 150 0.94 -6.58 31.55
C VAL A 150 -0.10 -7.56 32.10
N LYS A 151 -0.40 -7.49 33.39
CA LYS A 151 -1.40 -8.37 34.01
C LYS A 151 -2.77 -8.18 33.36
N SER A 152 -3.38 -9.30 32.97
CA SER A 152 -4.76 -9.33 32.41
C SER A 152 -4.93 -8.54 31.11
N TRP A 153 -3.86 -8.32 30.32
CA TRP A 153 -3.96 -7.56 29.06
C TRP A 153 -4.98 -8.12 28.07
N GLN A 154 -5.31 -9.42 28.21
CA GLN A 154 -6.30 -10.08 27.35
C GLN A 154 -7.75 -9.63 27.64
N THR A 155 -8.01 -9.09 28.81
CA THR A 155 -9.37 -8.81 29.30
C THR A 155 -9.62 -7.35 29.68
N VAL A 156 -8.59 -6.60 30.08
CA VAL A 156 -8.73 -5.17 30.41
C VAL A 156 -8.99 -4.35 29.14
N GLU A 157 -9.56 -3.16 29.26
CA GLU A 157 -9.78 -2.25 28.13
C GLU A 157 -8.52 -2.03 27.32
N VAL A 158 -8.66 -1.92 25.97
CA VAL A 158 -7.51 -1.72 25.04
C VAL A 158 -6.65 -0.55 25.47
N GLY A 159 -7.29 0.58 25.82
CA GLY A 159 -6.57 1.77 26.27
C GLY A 159 -5.78 1.56 27.54
N LYS A 160 -6.32 0.82 28.52
CA LYS A 160 -5.61 0.49 29.77
C LYS A 160 -4.43 -0.44 29.54
N ALA A 161 -4.58 -1.43 28.64
CA ALA A 161 -3.47 -2.30 28.27
C ALA A 161 -2.34 -1.50 27.59
N ALA A 162 -2.67 -0.64 26.63
CA ALA A 162 -1.74 0.25 25.95
C ALA A 162 -1.01 1.18 26.95
N GLN A 163 -1.77 1.83 27.85
CA GLN A 163 -1.24 2.69 28.90
C GLN A 163 -0.25 1.95 29.80
N SER A 164 -0.57 0.71 30.18
CA SER A 164 0.30 -0.09 31.04
C SER A 164 1.65 -0.42 30.37
N VAL A 165 1.67 -0.56 29.04
CA VAL A 165 2.93 -0.75 28.27
C VAL A 165 3.68 0.57 28.19
N GLN A 166 3.02 1.64 27.80
CA GLN A 166 3.66 2.94 27.48
C GLN A 166 4.02 3.75 28.72
N ARG A 167 3.30 3.55 29.85
CA ARG A 167 3.47 4.31 31.08
C ARG A 167 3.41 5.82 30.85
N SER A 168 2.52 6.24 29.93
CA SER A 168 2.32 7.66 29.60
C SER A 168 1.69 8.44 30.76
N ALA A 169 1.63 9.76 30.63
CA ALA A 169 1.01 10.64 31.62
C ALA A 169 -0.52 10.47 31.71
N ASP A 170 -1.17 9.93 30.67
CA ASP A 170 -2.60 9.60 30.69
C ASP A 170 -2.85 8.28 31.42
N ALA A 171 -3.11 8.38 32.72
CA ALA A 171 -3.37 7.20 33.55
C ALA A 171 -4.69 6.50 33.24
N SER A 172 -5.65 7.17 32.58
CA SER A 172 -6.95 6.59 32.19
C SER A 172 -6.83 5.63 31.02
N GLY A 173 -5.89 5.86 30.10
CA GLY A 173 -5.75 5.16 28.83
C GLY A 173 -6.75 5.61 27.76
N GLU A 174 -7.57 6.63 28.01
CA GLU A 174 -8.57 7.11 27.05
C GLU A 174 -7.95 7.58 25.75
N SER A 175 -6.76 8.21 25.82
CA SER A 175 -6.00 8.66 24.64
C SER A 175 -5.66 7.54 23.67
N TYR A 176 -5.52 6.30 24.17
CA TYR A 176 -5.31 5.09 23.33
C TYR A 176 -6.64 4.42 22.99
N GLY A 177 -7.58 4.35 23.94
CA GLY A 177 -8.86 3.68 23.81
C GLY A 177 -9.73 4.24 22.69
N GLN A 178 -9.67 5.55 22.43
CA GLN A 178 -10.38 6.20 21.33
C GLN A 178 -10.06 5.58 19.95
N TRP A 179 -8.92 4.91 19.80
CA TRP A 179 -8.48 4.29 18.54
C TRP A 179 -8.86 2.82 18.38
N GLU A 180 -9.57 2.22 19.36
CA GLU A 180 -9.90 0.80 19.37
C GLU A 180 -10.69 0.39 18.11
N GLY A 181 -11.72 1.15 17.72
CA GLY A 181 -12.52 0.82 16.53
C GLY A 181 -11.70 0.81 15.24
N MET A 182 -10.86 1.84 15.03
CA MET A 182 -9.92 1.89 13.89
C MET A 182 -8.93 0.72 13.92
N ALA A 183 -8.34 0.46 15.09
CA ALA A 183 -7.37 -0.61 15.27
C ALA A 183 -7.98 -1.98 15.03
N THR A 184 -9.24 -2.20 15.44
CA THR A 184 -9.99 -3.43 15.19
C THR A 184 -10.20 -3.65 13.70
N THR A 185 -10.66 -2.65 12.94
CA THR A 185 -10.84 -2.75 11.50
C THR A 185 -9.53 -3.09 10.80
N LEU A 186 -8.41 -2.43 11.17
CA LEU A 186 -7.10 -2.74 10.61
C LEU A 186 -6.62 -4.15 10.97
N ALA A 187 -6.70 -4.54 12.25
CA ALA A 187 -6.23 -5.83 12.73
C ALA A 187 -6.98 -6.98 12.05
N THR A 188 -8.31 -6.96 12.06
CA THR A 188 -9.15 -8.00 11.46
C THR A 188 -8.89 -8.14 9.95
N THR A 189 -8.69 -7.01 9.26
CA THR A 189 -8.38 -7.01 7.82
C THR A 189 -6.99 -7.59 7.53
N LEU A 190 -5.97 -7.20 8.30
CA LEU A 190 -4.60 -7.69 8.16
C LEU A 190 -4.45 -9.15 8.62
N ASP A 191 -5.27 -9.62 9.54
CA ASP A 191 -5.37 -11.02 9.94
C ASP A 191 -6.19 -11.88 8.95
N GLY A 192 -6.66 -11.30 7.86
CA GLY A 192 -7.37 -12.01 6.80
C GLY A 192 -8.73 -12.55 7.23
N LYS A 193 -9.38 -11.93 8.20
CA LYS A 193 -10.69 -12.38 8.70
C LYS A 193 -11.74 -12.46 7.58
N ALA A 194 -12.60 -13.46 7.63
CA ALA A 194 -13.64 -13.62 6.60
C ALA A 194 -14.55 -12.37 6.53
N GLY A 195 -14.86 -11.93 5.31
CA GLY A 195 -15.68 -10.75 5.07
C GLY A 195 -14.92 -9.42 5.15
N THR A 196 -13.61 -9.42 5.46
CA THR A 196 -12.76 -8.22 5.41
C THR A 196 -12.04 -8.10 4.07
N GLN A 197 -11.65 -6.90 3.70
CA GLN A 197 -10.90 -6.64 2.47
C GLN A 197 -9.92 -5.48 2.63
N LEU A 198 -8.70 -5.65 2.11
CA LEU A 198 -7.74 -4.58 1.96
C LEU A 198 -7.59 -4.21 0.48
N THR A 199 -7.79 -2.95 0.15
CA THR A 199 -7.52 -2.38 -1.17
C THR A 199 -6.54 -1.24 -1.05
N CYS A 200 -5.54 -1.16 -1.93
CA CYS A 200 -4.57 -0.09 -1.94
C CYS A 200 -4.43 0.47 -3.34
N ARG A 201 -4.32 1.79 -3.43
CA ARG A 201 -4.00 2.51 -4.67
C ARG A 201 -2.55 2.96 -4.63
N TYR A 202 -1.86 2.70 -5.71
CA TYR A 202 -0.47 3.08 -5.91
C TYR A 202 -0.34 3.80 -7.24
N ASN A 203 0.54 4.77 -7.31
CA ASN A 203 0.97 5.32 -8.59
C ASN A 203 1.92 4.32 -9.26
N ASP A 204 1.97 4.34 -10.60
CA ASP A 204 2.91 3.50 -11.34
C ASP A 204 4.33 3.97 -11.02
N PRO A 205 5.20 3.12 -10.49
CA PRO A 205 6.57 3.52 -10.20
C PRO A 205 7.40 3.50 -11.48
N GLU A 206 8.16 4.55 -11.70
CA GLU A 206 9.27 4.52 -12.66
C GLU A 206 10.43 3.72 -12.04
N LEU A 207 10.45 2.42 -12.25
CA LEU A 207 11.48 1.53 -11.72
C LEU A 207 12.33 0.99 -12.86
N ALA A 208 13.65 0.99 -12.66
CA ALA A 208 14.57 0.37 -13.59
C ALA A 208 14.28 -1.13 -13.75
N ALA A 209 14.50 -1.66 -14.96
CA ALA A 209 14.42 -3.09 -15.20
C ALA A 209 15.46 -3.84 -14.35
N GLU A 210 15.08 -5.00 -13.85
CA GLU A 210 15.96 -5.88 -13.09
C GLU A 210 16.13 -7.23 -13.78
N THR A 211 17.29 -7.84 -13.61
CA THR A 211 17.59 -9.20 -14.06
C THR A 211 17.76 -10.10 -12.83
N PRO A 212 17.36 -11.38 -12.93
CA PRO A 212 17.59 -12.33 -11.85
C PRO A 212 19.06 -12.48 -11.49
N GLY A 213 19.36 -12.51 -10.19
CA GLY A 213 20.67 -12.81 -9.65
C GLY A 213 20.99 -14.32 -9.67
N ALA A 214 22.10 -14.70 -9.03
CA ALA A 214 22.54 -16.10 -8.94
C ALA A 214 21.55 -17.02 -8.21
N ASN A 215 20.70 -16.46 -7.33
CA ASN A 215 19.62 -17.16 -6.63
C ASN A 215 18.33 -17.31 -7.45
N GLY A 216 18.32 -16.83 -8.69
CA GLY A 216 17.16 -16.89 -9.59
C GLY A 216 16.08 -15.83 -9.31
N LEU A 217 16.27 -14.93 -8.36
CA LEU A 217 15.35 -13.84 -8.03
C LEU A 217 15.86 -12.50 -8.57
N THR A 218 14.94 -11.64 -8.98
CA THR A 218 15.28 -10.22 -9.18
C THR A 218 15.51 -9.54 -7.81
N PRO A 219 16.28 -8.45 -7.73
CA PRO A 219 16.54 -7.74 -6.46
C PRO A 219 15.25 -7.37 -5.69
N ARG A 220 14.17 -6.96 -6.37
CA ARG A 220 12.87 -6.68 -5.73
C ARG A 220 12.22 -7.94 -5.16
N ALA A 221 12.23 -9.03 -5.92
CA ALA A 221 11.67 -10.30 -5.45
C ALA A 221 12.50 -10.91 -4.30
N GLU A 222 13.81 -10.72 -4.30
CA GLU A 222 14.68 -11.09 -3.19
C GLU A 222 14.36 -10.24 -1.94
N ALA A 223 14.21 -8.92 -2.08
CA ALA A 223 13.80 -8.02 -0.99
C ALA A 223 12.42 -8.39 -0.43
N LEU A 224 11.47 -8.79 -1.29
CA LEU A 224 10.16 -9.30 -0.88
C LEU A 224 10.30 -10.57 -0.03
N GLY A 225 11.08 -11.55 -0.49
CA GLY A 225 11.36 -12.78 0.27
C GLY A 225 12.04 -12.52 1.61
N ALA A 226 13.04 -11.63 1.63
CA ALA A 226 13.73 -11.23 2.86
C ALA A 226 12.78 -10.53 3.86
N ALA A 227 11.91 -9.62 3.38
CA ALA A 227 10.91 -8.95 4.21
C ALA A 227 9.89 -9.93 4.78
N LEU A 228 9.42 -10.89 3.97
CA LEU A 228 8.53 -11.97 4.40
C LEU A 228 9.15 -12.75 5.57
N VAL A 229 10.37 -13.25 5.37
CA VAL A 229 11.08 -14.01 6.42
C VAL A 229 11.29 -13.15 7.66
N LYS A 230 11.78 -11.93 7.51
CA LYS A 230 12.06 -11.02 8.64
C LYS A 230 10.81 -10.74 9.48
N GLN A 231 9.66 -10.49 8.84
CA GLN A 231 8.45 -10.06 9.55
C GLN A 231 7.67 -11.23 10.15
N PHE A 232 7.62 -12.37 9.47
CA PHE A 232 6.85 -13.54 9.91
C PHE A 232 7.65 -14.57 10.71
N SER A 233 8.96 -14.39 10.88
CA SER A 233 9.78 -15.18 11.82
C SER A 233 10.37 -14.32 12.94
N ALA A 234 9.71 -13.24 13.31
CA ALA A 234 10.19 -12.24 14.26
C ALA A 234 10.83 -12.85 15.52
N ASN A 235 12.12 -12.58 15.67
CA ASN A 235 12.98 -13.07 16.77
C ASN A 235 13.24 -14.59 16.79
N GLY A 236 13.11 -15.28 15.64
CA GLY A 236 13.50 -16.68 15.52
C GLY A 236 12.65 -17.70 16.30
N SER A 237 11.47 -17.29 16.77
CA SER A 237 10.62 -18.13 17.61
C SER A 237 9.68 -19.05 16.83
N GLY A 238 9.58 -18.89 15.51
CA GLY A 238 8.76 -19.71 14.63
C GLY A 238 9.53 -20.14 13.39
N PRO A 239 9.05 -21.18 12.67
CA PRO A 239 9.64 -21.55 11.40
C PRO A 239 9.40 -20.42 10.39
N ALA A 240 10.48 -20.07 9.66
CA ALA A 240 10.41 -19.08 8.59
C ALA A 240 9.43 -19.54 7.51
N PRO A 241 8.63 -18.62 6.92
CA PRO A 241 7.83 -18.93 5.76
C PRO A 241 8.67 -19.52 4.65
N GLN A 242 8.16 -20.60 4.02
CA GLN A 242 8.82 -21.22 2.87
C GLN A 242 8.28 -20.60 1.59
N TYR A 243 9.15 -20.34 0.63
CA TYR A 243 8.77 -19.85 -0.68
C TYR A 243 9.65 -20.41 -1.79
N SER A 244 9.10 -20.43 -2.99
CA SER A 244 9.81 -20.67 -4.25
C SER A 244 9.62 -19.48 -5.18
N HIS A 245 10.21 -19.50 -6.36
CA HIS A 245 10.08 -18.41 -7.33
C HIS A 245 9.75 -18.91 -8.75
N SER A 246 9.28 -17.99 -9.60
CA SER A 246 9.09 -18.24 -11.03
C SER A 246 10.43 -18.28 -11.77
N ALA A 247 10.44 -18.86 -12.98
CA ALA A 247 11.65 -18.95 -13.79
C ALA A 247 12.24 -17.57 -14.20
N ASP A 248 11.39 -16.55 -14.31
CA ASP A 248 11.79 -15.18 -14.61
C ASP A 248 12.23 -14.39 -13.36
N GLY A 249 12.17 -14.99 -12.17
CA GLY A 249 12.57 -14.40 -10.90
C GLY A 249 11.71 -13.24 -10.41
N LEU A 250 10.54 -12.99 -11.02
CA LEU A 250 9.66 -11.87 -10.69
C LEU A 250 8.55 -12.24 -9.70
N THR A 251 8.24 -13.52 -9.54
CA THR A 251 7.14 -13.98 -8.68
C THR A 251 7.67 -14.85 -7.54
N VAL A 252 7.34 -14.48 -6.31
CA VAL A 252 7.55 -15.28 -5.10
C VAL A 252 6.27 -16.06 -4.82
N ARG A 253 6.38 -17.40 -4.72
CA ARG A 253 5.29 -18.33 -4.37
C ARG A 253 5.44 -18.75 -2.93
N ILE A 254 4.57 -18.24 -2.07
CA ILE A 254 4.63 -18.48 -0.64
C ILE A 254 3.71 -19.66 -0.32
N THR A 255 4.26 -20.73 0.25
CA THR A 255 3.46 -21.89 0.67
C THR A 255 2.82 -21.61 2.02
N ALA A 256 1.50 -21.78 2.10
CA ALA A 256 0.78 -21.73 3.37
C ALA A 256 1.25 -22.88 4.27
N GLY A 257 1.58 -22.57 5.50
CA GLY A 257 2.06 -23.58 6.47
C GLY A 257 2.44 -22.94 7.81
N GLN A 258 2.47 -23.75 8.87
CA GLN A 258 3.02 -23.42 10.19
C GLN A 258 2.59 -22.04 10.75
N GLY A 259 1.28 -21.85 11.01
CA GLY A 259 0.75 -20.59 11.57
C GLY A 259 0.31 -19.55 10.53
N LEU A 260 0.62 -19.78 9.24
CA LEU A 260 0.20 -18.97 8.09
C LEU A 260 -0.79 -19.73 7.21
N ASN A 261 -1.70 -20.50 7.81
CA ASN A 261 -2.63 -21.37 7.09
C ASN A 261 -3.69 -20.59 6.29
N ASP A 262 -3.90 -19.32 6.62
CA ASP A 262 -4.83 -18.47 5.88
C ASP A 262 -4.07 -17.62 4.85
N PRO A 263 -4.24 -17.88 3.55
CA PRO A 263 -3.56 -17.14 2.50
C PRO A 263 -3.92 -15.65 2.49
N ARG A 264 -5.07 -15.28 3.06
CA ARG A 264 -5.52 -13.87 3.13
C ARG A 264 -4.60 -13.00 3.98
N VAL A 265 -3.97 -13.55 5.00
CA VAL A 265 -2.97 -12.84 5.83
C VAL A 265 -1.78 -12.38 4.97
N LEU A 266 -1.22 -13.32 4.21
CA LEU A 266 -0.08 -13.04 3.33
C LEU A 266 -0.47 -12.11 2.18
N ALA A 267 -1.67 -12.28 1.65
CA ALA A 267 -2.19 -11.43 0.59
C ALA A 267 -2.40 -9.99 1.07
N ALA A 268 -3.01 -9.79 2.25
CA ALA A 268 -3.18 -8.48 2.86
C ALA A 268 -1.82 -7.81 3.15
N TRP A 269 -0.86 -8.56 3.71
CA TRP A 269 0.50 -8.07 3.95
C TRP A 269 1.20 -7.64 2.66
N ALA A 270 1.12 -8.45 1.59
CA ALA A 270 1.75 -8.13 0.32
C ALA A 270 1.15 -6.88 -0.34
N VAL A 271 -0.20 -6.75 -0.32
CA VAL A 271 -0.90 -5.56 -0.81
C VAL A 271 -0.52 -4.33 0.00
N ALA A 272 -0.51 -4.42 1.34
CA ALA A 272 -0.11 -3.32 2.22
C ALA A 272 1.34 -2.86 1.98
N SER A 273 2.23 -3.79 1.67
CA SER A 273 3.67 -3.55 1.49
C SER A 273 4.04 -3.20 0.05
N ALA A 274 3.08 -3.11 -0.87
CA ALA A 274 3.35 -3.06 -2.30
C ALA A 274 4.18 -1.84 -2.73
N LYS A 275 4.05 -0.68 -2.05
CA LYS A 275 4.89 0.48 -2.33
C LYS A 275 6.36 0.20 -2.05
N ASN A 276 6.65 -0.30 -0.86
CA ASN A 276 8.01 -0.46 -0.36
C ASN A 276 8.75 -1.64 -1.00
N LEU A 277 8.01 -2.68 -1.41
CA LEU A 277 8.55 -3.92 -1.98
C LEU A 277 8.34 -4.04 -3.49
N GLY A 278 7.80 -3.00 -4.14
CA GLY A 278 7.56 -3.01 -5.58
C GLY A 278 6.59 -4.10 -6.02
N VAL A 279 5.62 -4.50 -5.19
CA VAL A 279 4.63 -5.52 -5.57
C VAL A 279 3.71 -4.98 -6.65
N ASP A 280 3.52 -5.75 -7.71
CA ASP A 280 2.64 -5.46 -8.85
C ASP A 280 1.34 -6.27 -8.80
N LYS A 281 1.44 -7.55 -8.46
CA LYS A 281 0.30 -8.47 -8.42
C LYS A 281 0.36 -9.38 -7.21
N VAL A 282 -0.80 -9.63 -6.61
CA VAL A 282 -1.00 -10.62 -5.54
C VAL A 282 -2.15 -11.54 -5.92
N GLN A 283 -1.94 -12.85 -5.85
CA GLN A 283 -2.97 -13.83 -6.17
C GLN A 283 -3.03 -14.95 -5.12
N TYR A 284 -4.23 -15.30 -4.70
CA TYR A 284 -4.51 -16.49 -3.89
C TYR A 284 -5.89 -17.04 -4.26
N GLY A 285 -6.03 -18.36 -4.29
CA GLY A 285 -7.30 -18.98 -4.75
C GLY A 285 -7.69 -18.44 -6.13
N ASP A 286 -8.91 -17.98 -6.25
CA ASP A 286 -9.49 -17.32 -7.42
C ASP A 286 -9.44 -15.78 -7.35
N GLN A 287 -8.78 -15.21 -6.33
CA GLN A 287 -8.69 -13.78 -6.14
C GLN A 287 -7.34 -13.23 -6.62
N VAL A 288 -7.37 -12.14 -7.38
CA VAL A 288 -6.19 -11.42 -7.84
C VAL A 288 -6.32 -9.93 -7.60
N TRP A 289 -5.32 -9.34 -6.98
CA TRP A 289 -5.14 -7.90 -6.88
C TRP A 289 -4.01 -7.47 -7.80
N THR A 290 -4.15 -6.32 -8.44
CA THR A 290 -3.08 -5.70 -9.23
C THR A 290 -2.88 -4.25 -8.83
N ARG A 291 -1.63 -3.79 -8.87
CA ARG A 291 -1.24 -2.40 -8.57
C ARG A 291 -2.03 -1.39 -9.40
N GLY A 292 -2.13 -1.61 -10.70
CA GLY A 292 -2.78 -0.68 -11.64
C GLY A 292 -4.29 -0.51 -11.38
N SER A 293 -5.00 -1.57 -10.96
CA SER A 293 -6.42 -1.49 -10.61
C SER A 293 -6.65 -1.05 -9.16
N GLY A 294 -5.75 -1.42 -8.26
CA GLY A 294 -5.89 -1.26 -6.82
C GLY A 294 -7.03 -2.07 -6.19
N LYS A 295 -7.59 -3.04 -6.92
CA LYS A 295 -8.79 -3.79 -6.52
C LYS A 295 -8.60 -5.29 -6.69
N TRP A 296 -9.32 -6.06 -5.89
CA TRP A 296 -9.46 -7.50 -6.07
C TRP A 296 -10.43 -7.83 -7.19
N GLN A 297 -10.10 -8.84 -7.98
CA GLN A 297 -10.89 -9.35 -9.10
C GLN A 297 -10.81 -10.88 -9.12
N THR A 298 -11.73 -11.52 -9.83
CA THR A 298 -11.64 -12.97 -10.05
C THR A 298 -10.57 -13.27 -11.09
N ALA A 299 -9.63 -14.14 -10.72
CA ALA A 299 -8.55 -14.57 -11.61
C ALA A 299 -9.09 -15.56 -12.67
N SER A 300 -8.57 -15.48 -13.87
CA SER A 300 -8.89 -16.43 -14.95
C SER A 300 -8.39 -17.87 -14.67
N THR A 301 -7.30 -17.97 -13.93
CA THR A 301 -6.71 -19.25 -13.51
C THR A 301 -6.44 -19.18 -12.00
N PRO A 302 -7.15 -19.97 -11.19
CA PRO A 302 -6.91 -20.02 -9.74
C PRO A 302 -5.55 -20.63 -9.40
N VAL A 303 -4.97 -20.19 -8.25
CA VAL A 303 -3.80 -20.82 -7.63
C VAL A 303 -4.23 -21.61 -6.39
N THR A 304 -3.59 -22.75 -6.14
CA THR A 304 -3.96 -23.64 -5.02
C THR A 304 -2.76 -23.82 -4.09
N GLY A 305 -3.00 -23.70 -2.78
CA GLY A 305 -2.00 -24.00 -1.74
C GLY A 305 -0.89 -22.96 -1.59
N THR A 306 -0.90 -21.89 -2.39
CA THR A 306 0.11 -20.83 -2.35
C THR A 306 -0.52 -19.44 -2.46
N VAL A 307 0.25 -18.44 -2.02
CA VAL A 307 0.04 -17.04 -2.39
C VAL A 307 1.14 -16.65 -3.36
N GLU A 308 0.77 -16.19 -4.53
CA GLU A 308 1.71 -15.69 -5.53
C GLU A 308 1.81 -14.16 -5.45
N VAL A 309 3.02 -13.65 -5.27
CA VAL A 309 3.30 -12.22 -5.20
C VAL A 309 4.33 -11.88 -6.28
N SER A 310 3.90 -11.12 -7.29
CA SER A 310 4.79 -10.66 -8.36
C SER A 310 5.22 -9.22 -8.09
N VAL A 311 6.47 -8.92 -8.40
CA VAL A 311 7.02 -7.56 -8.33
C VAL A 311 7.01 -6.90 -9.70
N VAL A 312 7.05 -5.55 -9.70
CA VAL A 312 7.14 -4.75 -10.92
C VAL A 312 8.38 -5.14 -11.71
N LYS A 313 8.21 -5.41 -13.01
CA LYS A 313 9.32 -5.79 -13.90
C LYS A 313 10.31 -4.63 -14.11
N GLY A 314 9.80 -3.40 -14.10
CA GLY A 314 10.54 -2.22 -14.52
C GLY A 314 10.72 -2.17 -16.05
N GLY A 315 11.14 -1.04 -16.58
CA GLY A 315 11.36 -0.87 -18.02
C GLY A 315 11.72 0.56 -18.35
#